data_8d26e3548d82b2965d83c162dbc48b38
#
_entry.id   8d26e3548d82b2965d83c162dbc48b38
#
_cell.length_a   1.000
_cell.length_b   1.000
_cell.length_c   1.000
_cell.angle_alpha   90.00
_cell.angle_beta   90.00
_cell.angle_gamma   90.00
#
_symmetry.space_group_name_H-M   'P 1'
#
loop_
_entity.id
_entity.type
_entity.pdbx_description
1 polymer ?
#
loop_
_entity_poly.entity_id
_entity_poly.type
_entity_poly.pdbx_seq_one_letter_code
_entity_poly.pdbx_strand_id
1 'polypeptide(L)'
;MDGGVGSPVRRSLQHPTPSGGDGRRNLWTDRFERFVLLRDYIRKRREGLDAYNREKLAEDPELLANARRLTNLGTLREYIRAYLEQRPDLHKEGLTFLVRQLAPGPEGVPLEIYVFTKDTAWVVYEGIQADIFDHILAIIPEFGLRVFQNPTGHDLAGWASSAEAMRYPSSDFTSTKPGSS
;
A
#
# COMPACT_ATOMS: atom_id res chain seq x y z
N MET A 1 29.29 -11.73 -1.12
CA MET A 1 28.36 -11.53 -2.26
C MET A 1 27.01 -11.18 -1.61
N ASP A 2 26.64 -9.91 -1.69
CA ASP A 2 25.44 -9.39 -1.03
C ASP A 2 24.22 -9.74 -1.86
N GLY A 3 23.58 -10.86 -1.50
CA GLY A 3 22.31 -11.30 -2.11
C GLY A 3 21.11 -10.63 -1.48
N GLY A 4 21.13 -9.30 -1.34
CA GLY A 4 19.96 -8.54 -0.91
C GLY A 4 18.97 -8.37 -2.04
N VAL A 5 17.78 -8.97 -1.92
CA VAL A 5 16.67 -8.76 -2.85
C VAL A 5 16.03 -7.42 -2.51
N GLY A 6 16.54 -6.34 -3.10
CA GLY A 6 15.97 -5.01 -2.95
C GLY A 6 15.17 -4.61 -4.18
N SER A 7 13.85 -4.62 -4.09
CA SER A 7 13.00 -3.96 -5.08
C SER A 7 12.28 -2.76 -4.46
N PRO A 8 12.38 -1.58 -5.07
CA PRO A 8 11.66 -0.42 -4.58
C PRO A 8 10.16 -0.53 -4.91
N VAL A 9 9.37 -0.87 -3.91
CA VAL A 9 7.92 -0.70 -3.97
C VAL A 9 7.59 0.73 -3.57
N ARG A 10 7.12 1.53 -4.52
CA ARG A 10 6.93 2.96 -4.36
C ARG A 10 5.46 3.37 -4.40
N ARG A 11 5.05 4.32 -3.57
CA ARG A 11 3.69 4.77 -3.39
C ARG A 11 3.49 6.23 -3.77
N SER A 12 2.38 6.52 -4.47
CA SER A 12 1.67 7.80 -4.42
C SER A 12 0.71 7.79 -3.22
N LEU A 13 0.85 8.77 -2.31
CA LEU A 13 -0.03 8.98 -1.17
C LEU A 13 -1.34 9.63 -1.63
N GLN A 14 -2.31 8.83 -2.07
CA GLN A 14 -3.70 9.27 -2.08
C GLN A 14 -4.44 8.49 -1.01
N HIS A 15 -4.63 9.11 0.14
CA HIS A 15 -5.63 8.68 1.09
C HIS A 15 -6.99 9.12 0.55
N PRO A 16 -7.97 8.21 0.44
CA PRO A 16 -9.34 8.66 0.50
C PRO A 16 -9.55 9.20 1.93
N THR A 17 -9.82 10.48 2.06
CA THR A 17 -10.28 11.09 3.29
C THR A 17 -11.54 10.36 3.76
N PRO A 18 -11.59 9.80 4.97
CA PRO A 18 -12.85 9.36 5.52
C PRO A 18 -13.67 10.61 5.86
N SER A 19 -14.70 10.86 5.10
CA SER A 19 -15.76 11.80 5.46
C SER A 19 -16.39 11.38 6.78
N GLY A 20 -16.56 12.32 7.66
CA GLY A 20 -16.89 12.32 9.05
C GLY A 20 -17.94 11.35 9.59
N GLY A 21 -17.84 11.17 10.89
CA GLY A 21 -18.95 10.84 11.77
C GLY A 21 -19.12 9.37 12.09
N ASP A 22 -19.04 9.09 13.37
CA ASP A 22 -19.70 8.02 14.07
C ASP A 22 -19.19 6.58 13.87
N GLY A 23 -18.64 6.00 14.96
CA GLY A 23 -18.64 4.57 15.31
C GLY A 23 -18.22 3.53 14.27
N ARG A 24 -17.70 3.93 13.10
CA ARG A 24 -17.42 3.04 11.99
C ARG A 24 -16.17 2.23 12.24
N ARG A 25 -16.36 0.93 12.39
CA ARG A 25 -15.32 -0.07 12.15
C ARG A 25 -14.47 0.40 10.96
N ASN A 26 -13.18 0.41 11.14
CA ASN A 26 -12.25 0.91 10.15
C ASN A 26 -12.32 -0.03 8.94
N LEU A 27 -13.04 0.35 7.88
CA LEU A 27 -13.28 -0.45 6.67
C LEU A 27 -12.00 -1.11 6.12
N TRP A 28 -10.85 -0.48 6.34
CA TRP A 28 -9.55 -1.02 5.98
C TRP A 28 -9.12 -2.20 6.84
N THR A 29 -9.45 -2.18 8.13
CA THR A 29 -9.06 -3.25 9.05
C THR A 29 -9.87 -4.51 8.77
N ASP A 30 -11.18 -4.38 8.51
CA ASP A 30 -12.05 -5.50 8.14
C ASP A 30 -11.60 -6.14 6.81
N ARG A 31 -11.12 -5.31 5.87
CA ARG A 31 -10.54 -5.78 4.62
C ARG A 31 -9.30 -6.64 4.82
N PHE A 32 -8.44 -6.31 5.80
CA PHE A 32 -7.20 -7.03 6.04
C PHE A 32 -7.38 -8.27 6.94
N GLU A 33 -8.46 -8.38 7.70
CA GLU A 33 -8.76 -9.58 8.50
C GLU A 33 -9.00 -10.84 7.66
N ARG A 34 -9.30 -10.68 6.38
CA ARG A 34 -9.40 -11.80 5.43
C ARG A 34 -8.06 -12.49 5.18
N PHE A 35 -6.94 -11.79 5.39
CA PHE A 35 -5.62 -12.38 5.27
C PHE A 35 -5.27 -13.16 6.55
N VAL A 36 -5.26 -14.49 6.44
CA VAL A 36 -4.97 -15.37 7.58
C VAL A 36 -3.66 -15.01 8.27
N LEU A 37 -2.63 -14.65 7.49
CA LEU A 37 -1.31 -14.24 7.96
C LEU A 37 -1.31 -12.98 8.82
N LEU A 38 -2.33 -12.14 8.69
CA LEU A 38 -2.41 -10.86 9.39
C LEU A 38 -3.32 -10.86 10.60
N ARG A 39 -4.14 -11.87 10.82
CA ARG A 39 -5.17 -11.86 11.87
C ARG A 39 -4.61 -11.55 13.25
N ASP A 40 -3.56 -12.25 13.66
CA ASP A 40 -2.95 -12.05 14.98
C ASP A 40 -2.25 -10.70 15.09
N TYR A 41 -1.57 -10.27 14.03
CA TYR A 41 -0.95 -8.95 13.97
C TYR A 41 -2.00 -7.84 14.11
N ILE A 42 -3.06 -7.90 13.33
CA ILE A 42 -4.13 -6.88 13.35
C ILE A 42 -4.77 -6.81 14.72
N ARG A 43 -5.09 -7.97 15.34
CA ARG A 43 -5.67 -8.04 16.68
C ARG A 43 -4.76 -7.36 17.71
N LYS A 44 -3.51 -7.80 17.84
CA LYS A 44 -2.53 -7.23 18.77
C LYS A 44 -2.31 -5.74 18.53
N ARG A 45 -2.27 -5.34 17.27
CA ARG A 45 -2.02 -3.94 16.90
C ARG A 45 -3.21 -3.05 17.22
N ARG A 46 -4.45 -3.53 17.01
CA ARG A 46 -5.66 -2.82 17.44
C ARG A 46 -5.68 -2.59 18.94
N GLU A 47 -5.51 -3.65 19.72
CA GLU A 47 -5.48 -3.55 21.18
C GLU A 47 -4.47 -2.50 21.68
N GLY A 48 -3.26 -2.51 21.12
CA GLY A 48 -2.23 -1.51 21.47
C GLY A 48 -2.55 -0.10 21.02
N LEU A 49 -3.17 0.06 19.83
CA LEU A 49 -3.59 1.37 19.31
C LEU A 49 -4.78 1.92 20.12
N ASP A 50 -5.75 1.08 20.46
CA ASP A 50 -6.93 1.48 21.24
C ASP A 50 -6.54 1.88 22.67
N ALA A 51 -5.58 1.16 23.27
CA ALA A 51 -5.04 1.51 24.58
C ALA A 51 -4.33 2.89 24.54
N TYR A 52 -3.41 3.07 23.58
CA TYR A 52 -2.68 4.33 23.40
C TYR A 52 -3.61 5.51 23.10
N ASN A 53 -4.56 5.30 22.16
CA ASN A 53 -5.47 6.37 21.77
C ASN A 53 -6.43 6.74 22.90
N ARG A 54 -6.86 5.78 23.71
CA ARG A 54 -7.72 6.03 24.88
C ARG A 54 -7.01 6.85 25.93
N GLU A 55 -5.74 6.55 26.20
CA GLU A 55 -4.89 7.32 27.11
C GLU A 55 -4.74 8.77 26.62
N LYS A 56 -4.39 8.97 25.35
CA LYS A 56 -4.17 10.29 24.78
C LYS A 56 -5.44 11.13 24.60
N LEU A 57 -6.56 10.51 24.26
CA LEU A 57 -7.85 11.19 24.15
C LEU A 57 -8.46 11.53 25.53
N ALA A 58 -8.05 10.81 26.58
CA ALA A 58 -8.44 11.18 27.95
C ALA A 58 -7.70 12.44 28.42
N GLU A 59 -6.47 12.68 27.95
CA GLU A 59 -5.71 13.90 28.22
C GLU A 59 -6.28 15.12 27.45
N ASP A 60 -6.66 14.92 26.19
CA ASP A 60 -7.25 15.97 25.33
C ASP A 60 -8.16 15.37 24.24
N PRO A 61 -9.49 15.46 24.41
CA PRO A 61 -10.46 14.90 23.47
C PRO A 61 -10.43 15.52 22.06
N GLU A 62 -9.90 16.74 21.91
CA GLU A 62 -9.84 17.42 20.62
C GLU A 62 -8.64 16.96 19.76
N LEU A 63 -7.71 16.22 20.33
CA LEU A 63 -6.52 15.73 19.65
C LEU A 63 -6.73 14.45 18.81
N LEU A 64 -7.90 14.27 18.20
CA LEU A 64 -8.19 13.17 17.25
C LEU A 64 -7.15 13.07 16.13
N ALA A 65 -6.52 14.20 15.75
CA ALA A 65 -5.44 14.23 14.77
C ALA A 65 -4.19 13.47 15.22
N ASN A 66 -3.95 13.37 16.54
CA ASN A 66 -2.81 12.68 17.14
C ASN A 66 -3.06 11.19 17.38
N ALA A 67 -4.28 10.70 17.11
CA ALA A 67 -4.60 9.29 17.24
C ALA A 67 -3.74 8.44 16.28
N ARG A 68 -3.11 7.40 16.82
CA ARG A 68 -2.35 6.44 16.01
C ARG A 68 -3.30 5.53 15.24
N ARG A 69 -2.94 5.24 14.01
CA ARG A 69 -3.74 4.40 13.10
C ARG A 69 -2.88 3.36 12.41
N LEU A 70 -3.51 2.27 12.00
CA LEU A 70 -2.91 1.33 11.06
C LEU A 70 -2.76 2.00 9.70
N THR A 71 -1.58 1.83 9.10
CA THR A 71 -1.33 2.25 7.72
C THR A 71 -1.33 1.03 6.80
N ASN A 72 -1.85 1.18 5.59
CA ASN A 72 -1.83 0.12 4.59
C ASN A 72 -0.40 -0.34 4.25
N LEU A 73 0.56 0.58 4.17
CA LEU A 73 1.97 0.25 3.93
C LEU A 73 2.59 -0.53 5.10
N GLY A 74 2.31 -0.14 6.36
CA GLY A 74 2.78 -0.87 7.52
C GLY A 74 2.17 -2.28 7.60
N THR A 75 0.89 -2.41 7.21
CA THR A 75 0.20 -3.70 7.16
C THR A 75 0.73 -4.59 6.03
N LEU A 76 1.01 -4.02 4.84
CA LEU A 76 1.69 -4.73 3.74
C LEU A 76 3.08 -5.23 4.16
N ARG A 77 3.88 -4.38 4.82
CA ARG A 77 5.20 -4.78 5.32
C ARG A 77 5.11 -5.99 6.24
N GLU A 78 4.15 -5.99 7.15
CA GLU A 78 3.94 -7.11 8.08
C GLU A 78 3.43 -8.37 7.38
N TYR A 79 2.57 -8.21 6.36
CA TYR A 79 2.16 -9.32 5.52
C TYR A 79 3.35 -9.97 4.82
N ILE A 80 4.21 -9.17 4.19
CA ILE A 80 5.40 -9.67 3.51
C ILE A 80 6.31 -10.40 4.49
N ARG A 81 6.52 -9.86 5.70
CA ARG A 81 7.30 -10.53 6.75
C ARG A 81 6.73 -11.90 7.09
N ALA A 82 5.43 -11.96 7.38
CA ALA A 82 4.75 -13.21 7.71
C ALA A 82 4.74 -14.23 6.56
N TYR A 83 4.61 -13.78 5.33
CA TYR A 83 4.72 -14.61 4.13
C TYR A 83 6.12 -15.23 4.00
N LEU A 84 7.16 -14.41 4.11
CA LEU A 84 8.55 -14.86 4.01
C LEU A 84 8.91 -15.82 5.16
N GLU A 85 8.38 -15.61 6.36
CA GLU A 85 8.58 -16.51 7.51
C GLU A 85 8.01 -17.92 7.28
N GLN A 86 6.99 -18.05 6.45
CA GLN A 86 6.41 -19.36 6.12
C GLN A 86 7.18 -20.09 5.01
N ARG A 87 8.03 -19.41 4.26
CA ARG A 87 8.77 -20.04 3.17
C ARG A 87 9.85 -20.99 3.72
N PRO A 88 9.87 -22.26 3.29
CA PRO A 88 10.84 -23.24 3.77
C PRO A 88 12.25 -23.05 3.19
N ASP A 89 12.36 -22.35 2.08
CA ASP A 89 13.57 -22.12 1.28
C ASP A 89 14.42 -20.93 1.77
N LEU A 90 13.94 -20.20 2.80
CA LEU A 90 14.66 -19.08 3.39
C LEU A 90 15.25 -19.43 4.76
N HIS A 91 16.41 -18.82 5.08
CA HIS A 91 16.96 -18.80 6.42
C HIS A 91 16.17 -17.86 7.31
N LYS A 92 15.82 -18.32 8.52
CA LYS A 92 15.05 -17.55 9.52
C LYS A 92 15.87 -17.24 10.76
N GLU A 93 16.87 -18.04 11.03
CA GLU A 93 17.72 -17.97 12.22
C GLU A 93 19.19 -17.85 11.80
N GLY A 94 19.98 -17.17 12.63
CA GLY A 94 21.41 -17.02 12.42
C GLY A 94 21.84 -16.03 11.35
N LEU A 95 20.91 -15.53 10.52
CA LEU A 95 21.15 -14.53 9.48
C LEU A 95 20.10 -13.39 9.58
N THR A 96 20.42 -12.27 8.95
CA THR A 96 19.48 -11.12 8.93
C THR A 96 18.22 -11.47 8.16
N PHE A 97 17.09 -11.28 8.81
CA PHE A 97 15.75 -11.43 8.22
C PHE A 97 14.99 -10.13 8.44
N LEU A 98 14.88 -9.31 7.40
CA LEU A 98 14.39 -7.94 7.54
C LEU A 98 13.46 -7.53 6.39
N VAL A 99 12.32 -6.94 6.75
CA VAL A 99 11.45 -6.20 5.82
C VAL A 99 11.28 -4.80 6.40
N ARG A 100 11.78 -3.79 5.70
CA ARG A 100 11.77 -2.41 6.19
C ARG A 100 11.33 -1.40 5.15
N GLN A 101 10.88 -0.25 5.63
CA GLN A 101 10.65 0.94 4.83
C GLN A 101 11.92 1.79 4.86
N LEU A 102 12.32 2.27 3.70
CA LEU A 102 13.38 3.26 3.59
C LEU A 102 12.79 4.68 3.59
N ALA A 103 13.64 5.69 3.58
CA ALA A 103 13.22 7.08 3.53
C ALA A 103 12.36 7.35 2.28
N PRO A 104 11.25 8.09 2.41
CA PRO A 104 10.45 8.51 1.28
C PRO A 104 11.25 9.34 0.29
N GLY A 105 11.01 9.10 -1.01
CA GLY A 105 11.61 9.86 -2.10
C GLY A 105 10.55 10.34 -3.11
N PRO A 106 10.95 11.04 -4.17
CA PRO A 106 10.03 11.51 -5.22
C PRO A 106 9.20 10.38 -5.84
N GLU A 107 9.72 9.18 -5.81
CA GLU A 107 9.10 7.98 -6.38
C GLU A 107 8.31 7.18 -5.32
N GLY A 108 8.11 7.74 -4.12
CA GLY A 108 7.35 7.14 -3.03
C GLY A 108 8.21 6.57 -1.91
N VAL A 109 7.67 5.59 -1.19
CA VAL A 109 8.35 4.92 -0.07
C VAL A 109 8.91 3.58 -0.54
N PRO A 110 10.25 3.40 -0.61
CA PRO A 110 10.84 2.12 -0.94
C PRO A 110 10.58 1.11 0.19
N LEU A 111 10.24 -0.12 -0.18
CA LEU A 111 10.18 -1.25 0.73
C LEU A 111 11.33 -2.18 0.40
N GLU A 112 12.18 -2.43 1.38
CA GLU A 112 13.35 -3.30 1.24
C GLU A 112 13.10 -4.63 1.92
N ILE A 113 13.47 -5.71 1.22
CA ILE A 113 13.44 -7.07 1.72
C ILE A 113 14.87 -7.57 1.75
N TYR A 114 15.34 -7.99 2.92
CA TYR A 114 16.66 -8.54 3.13
C TYR A 114 16.54 -9.90 3.76
N VAL A 115 16.69 -10.96 2.97
CA VAL A 115 16.57 -12.35 3.37
C VAL A 115 17.61 -13.21 2.65
N PHE A 116 17.91 -14.37 3.17
CA PHE A 116 18.87 -15.31 2.60
C PHE A 116 18.17 -16.61 2.22
N THR A 117 18.48 -17.09 1.01
CA THR A 117 18.05 -18.42 0.55
C THR A 117 18.93 -19.52 1.16
N LYS A 118 18.36 -20.68 1.42
CA LYS A 118 19.10 -21.85 1.90
C LYS A 118 19.96 -22.48 0.79
N ASP A 119 19.46 -22.42 -0.45
CA ASP A 119 20.18 -22.91 -1.60
C ASP A 119 21.00 -21.75 -2.23
N THR A 120 22.24 -22.02 -2.54
CA THR A 120 23.18 -21.05 -3.13
C THR A 120 23.37 -21.25 -4.62
N ALA A 121 22.74 -22.28 -5.24
CA ALA A 121 22.76 -22.47 -6.67
C ALA A 121 22.06 -21.30 -7.37
N TRP A 122 22.75 -20.64 -8.30
CA TRP A 122 22.27 -19.42 -8.94
C TRP A 122 20.86 -19.55 -9.53
N VAL A 123 20.59 -20.61 -10.27
CA VAL A 123 19.29 -20.84 -10.91
C VAL A 123 18.16 -21.00 -9.87
N VAL A 124 18.45 -21.69 -8.76
CA VAL A 124 17.49 -21.87 -7.66
C VAL A 124 17.23 -20.54 -6.97
N TYR A 125 18.27 -19.78 -6.69
CA TYR A 125 18.15 -18.43 -6.10
C TYR A 125 17.28 -17.51 -6.95
N GLU A 126 17.53 -17.43 -8.26
CA GLU A 126 16.72 -16.62 -9.18
C GLU A 126 15.26 -17.05 -9.21
N GLY A 127 14.98 -18.35 -9.19
CA GLY A 127 13.62 -18.88 -9.11
C GLY A 127 12.91 -18.48 -7.81
N ILE A 128 13.59 -18.59 -6.67
CA ILE A 128 13.02 -18.17 -5.37
C ILE A 128 12.76 -16.66 -5.36
N GLN A 129 13.69 -15.87 -5.91
CA GLN A 129 13.54 -14.44 -6.01
C GLN A 129 12.35 -14.05 -6.89
N ALA A 130 12.22 -14.65 -8.07
CA ALA A 130 11.11 -14.41 -8.98
C ALA A 130 9.76 -14.72 -8.32
N ASP A 131 9.62 -15.88 -7.67
CA ASP A 131 8.41 -16.27 -6.93
C ASP A 131 8.02 -15.26 -5.85
N ILE A 132 9.00 -14.75 -5.10
CA ILE A 132 8.76 -13.74 -4.07
C ILE A 132 8.24 -12.45 -4.69
N PHE A 133 8.87 -11.98 -5.77
CA PHE A 133 8.44 -10.76 -6.45
C PHE A 133 7.05 -10.90 -7.07
N ASP A 134 6.78 -11.99 -7.77
CA ASP A 134 5.47 -12.23 -8.39
C ASP A 134 4.37 -12.22 -7.36
N HIS A 135 4.57 -12.89 -6.22
CA HIS A 135 3.61 -12.87 -5.12
C HIS A 135 3.39 -11.47 -4.55
N ILE A 136 4.47 -10.74 -4.28
CA ILE A 136 4.39 -9.39 -3.70
C ILE A 136 3.71 -8.42 -4.67
N LEU A 137 4.06 -8.44 -5.95
CA LEU A 137 3.46 -7.59 -6.97
C LEU A 137 1.95 -7.86 -7.12
N ALA A 138 1.56 -9.13 -7.07
CA ALA A 138 0.16 -9.52 -7.13
C ALA A 138 -0.66 -9.05 -5.92
N ILE A 139 -0.05 -9.01 -4.72
CA ILE A 139 -0.77 -8.69 -3.49
C ILE A 139 -0.83 -7.18 -3.18
N ILE A 140 0.08 -6.36 -3.68
CA ILE A 140 0.15 -4.91 -3.41
C ILE A 140 -1.19 -4.18 -3.63
N PRO A 141 -1.94 -4.41 -4.73
CA PRO A 141 -3.23 -3.76 -4.95
C PRO A 141 -4.27 -4.06 -3.88
N GLU A 142 -4.20 -5.24 -3.25
CA GLU A 142 -5.10 -5.64 -2.18
C GLU A 142 -4.96 -4.75 -0.92
N PHE A 143 -3.80 -4.11 -0.76
CA PHE A 143 -3.54 -3.13 0.29
C PHE A 143 -3.88 -1.68 -0.14
N GLY A 144 -4.48 -1.48 -1.33
CA GLY A 144 -4.74 -0.16 -1.87
C GLY A 144 -3.46 0.61 -2.19
N LEU A 145 -2.40 -0.11 -2.52
CA LEU A 145 -1.09 0.44 -2.88
C LEU A 145 -0.82 0.19 -4.36
N ARG A 146 0.11 0.93 -4.92
CA ARG A 146 0.59 0.78 -6.30
C ARG A 146 2.11 0.78 -6.32
N VAL A 147 2.67 -0.01 -7.22
CA VAL A 147 4.10 0.07 -7.55
C VAL A 147 4.33 1.34 -8.36
N PHE A 148 5.37 2.07 -8.02
CA PHE A 148 5.77 3.24 -8.81
C PHE A 148 6.23 2.80 -10.19
N GLN A 149 5.77 3.52 -11.19
CA GLN A 149 6.24 3.41 -12.57
C GLN A 149 6.46 4.82 -13.10
N ASN A 150 7.53 5.03 -13.85
CA ASN A 150 7.73 6.30 -14.54
C ASN A 150 6.63 6.44 -15.60
N PRO A 151 6.00 7.64 -15.71
CA PRO A 151 5.02 7.89 -16.77
C PRO A 151 5.65 7.65 -18.14
N THR A 152 4.94 6.94 -19.00
CA THR A 152 5.32 6.75 -20.39
C THR A 152 4.73 7.87 -21.25
N GLY A 153 5.21 8.03 -22.48
CA GLY A 153 4.61 8.97 -23.44
C GLY A 153 3.12 8.69 -23.70
N HIS A 154 2.69 7.45 -23.60
CA HIS A 154 1.30 7.04 -23.74
C HIS A 154 0.42 7.55 -22.58
N ASP A 155 0.92 7.53 -21.35
CA ASP A 155 0.21 8.04 -20.18
C ASP A 155 0.00 9.54 -20.27
N LEU A 156 1.01 10.27 -20.78
CA LEU A 156 0.94 11.71 -21.02
C LEU A 156 -0.06 12.08 -22.14
N ALA A 157 -0.13 11.29 -23.20
CA ALA A 157 -1.10 11.48 -24.28
C ALA A 157 -2.55 11.29 -23.79
N GLY A 158 -2.79 10.27 -22.95
CA GLY A 158 -4.08 10.04 -22.31
C GLY A 158 -4.51 11.20 -21.38
N TRP A 159 -3.56 11.84 -20.73
CA TRP A 159 -3.81 13.02 -19.88
C TRP A 159 -4.18 14.25 -20.69
N ALA A 160 -3.49 14.49 -21.81
CA ALA A 160 -3.76 15.60 -22.71
C ALA A 160 -5.17 15.51 -23.31
N SER A 161 -5.58 14.34 -23.78
CA SER A 161 -6.92 14.12 -24.32
C SER A 161 -8.04 14.26 -23.26
N SER A 162 -7.79 13.83 -22.02
CA SER A 162 -8.74 14.00 -20.90
C SER A 162 -8.87 15.46 -20.47
N ALA A 163 -7.79 16.24 -20.50
CA ALA A 163 -7.77 17.66 -20.19
C ALA A 163 -8.49 18.48 -21.27
N GLU A 164 -8.43 18.05 -22.53
CA GLU A 164 -9.13 18.69 -23.66
C GLU A 164 -10.63 18.43 -23.61
N ALA A 165 -11.06 17.22 -23.24
CA ALA A 165 -12.45 16.88 -23.01
C ALA A 165 -13.08 17.65 -21.82
N MET A 166 -12.29 18.02 -20.82
CA MET A 166 -12.74 18.86 -19.69
C MET A 166 -12.83 20.34 -20.04
N ARG A 167 -12.11 20.82 -21.05
CA ARG A 167 -12.12 22.22 -21.45
C ARG A 167 -13.32 22.62 -22.29
N TYR A 168 -13.94 21.69 -23.00
CA TYR A 168 -15.12 21.93 -23.83
C TYR A 168 -16.22 20.92 -23.45
N PRO A 169 -17.04 21.22 -22.43
CA PRO A 169 -18.32 20.52 -22.33
C PRO A 169 -19.11 20.97 -23.59
N SER A 170 -19.53 19.99 -24.40
CA SER A 170 -20.40 20.21 -25.53
C SER A 170 -21.63 20.97 -25.05
N SER A 171 -21.68 22.27 -25.34
CA SER A 171 -22.86 23.09 -25.12
C SER A 171 -23.87 22.76 -26.20
N ASP A 172 -24.67 21.73 -26.01
CA ASP A 172 -25.92 21.52 -26.73
C ASP A 172 -26.91 22.61 -26.30
N PHE A 173 -26.64 23.82 -26.76
CA PHE A 173 -27.60 24.89 -26.73
C PHE A 173 -28.52 24.71 -27.93
N THR A 174 -29.55 23.89 -27.80
CA THR A 174 -30.65 23.86 -28.78
C THR A 174 -31.35 25.22 -28.77
N SER A 175 -31.04 26.00 -29.79
CA SER A 175 -31.73 27.25 -30.13
C SER A 175 -33.18 26.93 -30.43
N THR A 176 -34.07 27.15 -29.47
CA THR A 176 -35.52 27.21 -29.71
C THR A 176 -35.84 28.50 -30.41
N LYS A 177 -36.15 28.46 -31.69
CA LYS A 177 -36.68 29.58 -32.50
C LYS A 177 -38.03 30.01 -31.91
N PRO A 178 -38.29 31.31 -31.64
CA PRO A 178 -39.64 31.76 -31.34
C PRO A 178 -40.43 31.84 -32.66
N GLY A 179 -41.57 31.12 -32.67
CA GLY A 179 -42.55 31.16 -33.77
C GLY A 179 -43.22 32.53 -33.86
N SER A 180 -43.27 33.01 -35.06
CA SER A 180 -44.08 34.15 -35.49
C SER A 180 -45.55 33.80 -35.60
N SER A 181 -46.40 34.56 -34.92
CA SER A 181 -47.77 34.90 -35.33
C SER A 181 -48.24 36.14 -34.62
#